data_082f78eb8f5c5d2765bc555d5eee35c5
#
_entry.id   082f78eb8f5c5d2765bc555d5eee35c5
#
_cell.length_a   1.000
_cell.length_b   1.000
_cell.length_c   1.000
_cell.angle_alpha   90.00
_cell.angle_beta   90.00
_cell.angle_gamma   90.00
#
_symmetry.space_group_name_H-M   'P 1'
#
loop_
_entity.id
_entity.type
_entity.pdbx_description
1 polymer ?
#
loop_
_entity_poly.entity_id
_entity_poly.type
_entity_poly.pdbx_seq_one_letter_code
_entity_poly.pdbx_strand_id
1 'polypeptide(L)'
;HQSIGEPSLDWPIRLKIVKGIAKGLENLYKDMPSLIAPHGNLKSSNVLLTESFEPLLTDYGLVPVINQDLAQDIMVIYKSPEYLQQGRITKKTDVWCLGILILEILTGKFPANFLQKGKGSEVSLASWVYSVVPEQWTNDVFDQEMGATMNSEGEMGKLLKIALNCVEGDVDKRWDLKEAVEKILEIKQRDNDQDDYFTSYASEADMKSST
;
A
#
# COMPACT_ATOMS: atom_id res chain seq x y z
N HIS A 1 11.19 -20.46 7.23
CA HIS A 1 10.99 -21.76 6.56
C HIS A 1 9.97 -21.54 5.44
N GLN A 2 10.46 -21.24 4.24
CA GLN A 2 9.61 -21.31 3.04
C GLN A 2 9.29 -22.78 2.79
N SER A 3 8.02 -23.12 2.75
CA SER A 3 7.56 -24.41 2.24
C SER A 3 7.91 -24.46 0.75
N ILE A 4 8.60 -25.49 0.32
CA ILE A 4 8.93 -25.72 -1.10
C ILE A 4 7.61 -25.79 -1.88
N GLY A 5 7.31 -24.73 -2.66
CA GLY A 5 6.13 -24.68 -3.53
C GLY A 5 5.17 -23.51 -3.29
N GLU A 6 5.35 -22.66 -2.27
CA GLU A 6 4.55 -21.44 -2.16
C GLU A 6 5.08 -20.37 -3.14
N PRO A 7 4.20 -19.73 -3.94
CA PRO A 7 4.62 -18.69 -4.85
C PRO A 7 5.17 -17.50 -4.05
N SER A 8 6.38 -17.06 -4.41
CA SER A 8 6.97 -15.86 -3.83
C SER A 8 6.14 -14.63 -4.18
N LEU A 9 5.85 -13.77 -3.20
CA LEU A 9 5.25 -12.46 -3.44
C LEU A 9 6.32 -11.49 -3.93
N ASP A 10 6.72 -11.64 -5.18
CA ASP A 10 7.67 -10.75 -5.86
C ASP A 10 7.09 -9.36 -6.14
N TRP A 11 7.89 -8.45 -6.68
CA TRP A 11 7.48 -7.08 -6.96
C TRP A 11 6.22 -6.98 -7.86
N PRO A 12 6.13 -7.66 -9.02
CA PRO A 12 4.94 -7.62 -9.86
C PRO A 12 3.67 -8.02 -9.13
N ILE A 13 3.72 -9.06 -8.31
CA ILE A 13 2.58 -9.54 -7.52
C ILE A 13 2.22 -8.53 -6.43
N ARG A 14 3.20 -8.01 -5.68
CA ARG A 14 2.94 -6.99 -4.64
C ARG A 14 2.36 -5.71 -5.24
N LEU A 15 2.85 -5.27 -6.39
CA LEU A 15 2.28 -4.11 -7.10
C LEU A 15 0.85 -4.36 -7.54
N LYS A 16 0.54 -5.55 -8.07
CA LYS A 16 -0.83 -5.96 -8.42
C LYS A 16 -1.74 -5.88 -7.20
N ILE A 17 -1.31 -6.43 -6.07
CA ILE A 17 -2.05 -6.39 -4.79
C ILE A 17 -2.30 -4.94 -4.37
N VAL A 18 -1.28 -4.08 -4.34
CA VAL A 18 -1.42 -2.67 -3.95
C VAL A 18 -2.41 -1.93 -4.84
N LYS A 19 -2.32 -2.11 -6.17
CA LYS A 19 -3.26 -1.49 -7.12
C LYS A 19 -4.69 -1.97 -6.92
N GLY A 20 -4.88 -3.25 -6.65
CA GLY A 20 -6.20 -3.82 -6.38
C GLY A 20 -6.79 -3.30 -5.06
N ILE A 21 -5.99 -3.19 -3.99
CA ILE A 21 -6.39 -2.59 -2.71
C ILE A 21 -6.82 -1.14 -2.91
N ALA A 22 -6.02 -0.34 -3.63
CA ALA A 22 -6.32 1.07 -3.89
C ALA A 22 -7.66 1.24 -4.62
N LYS A 23 -7.91 0.45 -5.68
CA LYS A 23 -9.19 0.42 -6.40
C LYS A 23 -10.34 -0.06 -5.51
N GLY A 24 -10.13 -1.09 -4.71
CA GLY A 24 -11.12 -1.60 -3.75
C GLY A 24 -11.53 -0.53 -2.76
N LEU A 25 -10.57 0.20 -2.19
CA LEU A 25 -10.84 1.30 -1.27
C LEU A 25 -11.59 2.44 -1.96
N GLU A 26 -11.21 2.82 -3.18
CA GLU A 26 -11.94 3.83 -3.97
C GLU A 26 -13.40 3.43 -4.22
N ASN A 27 -13.65 2.15 -4.51
CA ASN A 27 -15.01 1.63 -4.68
C ASN A 27 -15.83 1.71 -3.38
N LEU A 28 -15.23 1.38 -2.23
CA LEU A 28 -15.91 1.52 -0.94
C LEU A 28 -16.35 2.97 -0.67
N TYR A 29 -15.52 3.96 -1.05
CA TYR A 29 -15.89 5.38 -0.93
C TYR A 29 -17.03 5.78 -1.87
N LYS A 30 -17.14 5.16 -3.05
CA LYS A 30 -18.25 5.38 -4.00
C LYS A 30 -19.53 4.72 -3.51
N ASP A 31 -19.44 3.51 -2.96
CA ASP A 31 -20.59 2.71 -2.54
C ASP A 31 -21.15 3.14 -1.18
N MET A 32 -20.30 3.69 -0.30
CA MET A 32 -20.65 4.13 1.04
C MET A 32 -20.31 5.61 1.30
N PRO A 33 -20.87 6.56 0.51
CA PRO A 33 -20.49 7.98 0.56
C PRO A 33 -20.87 8.67 1.87
N SER A 34 -21.77 8.10 2.66
CA SER A 34 -22.18 8.61 3.97
C SER A 34 -21.18 8.32 5.08
N LEU A 35 -20.28 7.37 4.89
CA LEU A 35 -19.26 7.03 5.88
C LEU A 35 -18.04 7.93 5.74
N ILE A 36 -17.48 8.36 6.87
CA ILE A 36 -16.26 9.18 6.89
C ILE A 36 -15.05 8.34 6.50
N ALA A 37 -14.97 7.13 7.05
CA ALA A 37 -13.94 6.15 6.74
C ALA A 37 -14.61 4.80 6.45
N PRO A 38 -14.96 4.54 5.17
CA PRO A 38 -15.70 3.35 4.76
C PRO A 38 -15.02 2.04 5.15
N HIS A 39 -13.70 1.97 5.14
CA HIS A 39 -13.00 0.77 5.59
C HIS A 39 -12.75 0.79 7.10
N GLY A 40 -12.01 1.76 7.59
CA GLY A 40 -11.74 1.94 9.02
C GLY A 40 -10.80 0.91 9.67
N ASN A 41 -10.49 -0.19 8.99
CA ASN A 41 -9.64 -1.27 9.53
C ASN A 41 -8.72 -1.90 8.47
N LEU A 42 -8.20 -1.07 7.57
CA LEU A 42 -7.35 -1.53 6.47
C LEU A 42 -5.97 -1.95 6.99
N LYS A 43 -5.69 -3.23 6.90
CA LYS A 43 -4.43 -3.89 7.30
C LYS A 43 -4.28 -5.21 6.54
N SER A 44 -3.08 -5.78 6.49
CA SER A 44 -2.80 -7.01 5.71
C SER A 44 -3.70 -8.18 6.08
N SER A 45 -4.03 -8.37 7.37
CA SER A 45 -4.93 -9.45 7.80
C SER A 45 -6.38 -9.31 7.34
N ASN A 46 -6.77 -8.14 6.81
CA ASN A 46 -8.11 -7.86 6.26
C ASN A 46 -8.07 -7.73 4.72
N VAL A 47 -7.03 -8.28 4.11
CA VAL A 47 -6.89 -8.43 2.65
C VAL A 47 -6.73 -9.90 2.34
N LEU A 48 -7.75 -10.49 1.74
CA LEU A 48 -7.69 -11.87 1.24
C LEU A 48 -7.17 -11.84 -0.19
N LEU A 49 -6.41 -12.87 -0.56
CA LEU A 49 -5.92 -13.03 -1.94
C LEU A 49 -6.59 -14.22 -2.59
N THR A 50 -7.03 -14.06 -3.84
CA THR A 50 -7.44 -15.17 -4.68
C THR A 50 -6.22 -15.97 -5.14
N GLU A 51 -6.43 -17.11 -5.81
CA GLU A 51 -5.35 -17.90 -6.43
C GLU A 51 -4.55 -17.10 -7.47
N SER A 52 -5.17 -16.10 -8.10
CA SER A 52 -4.54 -15.19 -9.05
C SER A 52 -3.96 -13.93 -8.40
N PHE A 53 -3.86 -13.87 -7.07
CA PHE A 53 -3.39 -12.72 -6.29
C PHE A 53 -4.24 -11.45 -6.45
N GLU A 54 -5.54 -11.58 -6.76
CA GLU A 54 -6.45 -10.44 -6.71
C GLU A 54 -6.83 -10.19 -5.24
N PRO A 55 -6.66 -8.95 -4.71
CA PRO A 55 -7.00 -8.64 -3.34
C PRO A 55 -8.50 -8.41 -3.17
N LEU A 56 -9.04 -8.96 -2.09
CA LEU A 56 -10.40 -8.77 -1.62
C LEU A 56 -10.36 -8.12 -0.24
N LEU A 57 -10.94 -6.94 -0.11
CA LEU A 57 -11.03 -6.23 1.17
C LEU A 57 -12.12 -6.83 2.03
N THR A 58 -11.83 -7.05 3.31
CA THR A 58 -12.75 -7.59 4.32
C THR A 58 -12.81 -6.69 5.55
N ASP A 59 -13.79 -6.91 6.43
CA ASP A 59 -13.95 -6.17 7.69
C ASP A 59 -14.07 -4.64 7.52
N TYR A 60 -14.75 -4.20 6.47
CA TYR A 60 -15.07 -2.80 6.22
C TYR A 60 -16.48 -2.44 6.74
N GLY A 61 -16.78 -1.14 6.83
CA GLY A 61 -18.10 -0.64 7.26
C GLY A 61 -18.42 -0.85 8.73
N LEU A 62 -17.46 -1.25 9.55
CA LEU A 62 -17.67 -1.62 10.96
C LEU A 62 -17.67 -0.43 11.92
N VAL A 63 -17.01 0.68 11.55
CA VAL A 63 -16.83 1.86 12.44
C VAL A 63 -18.12 2.35 13.08
N PRO A 64 -19.26 2.48 12.37
CA PRO A 64 -20.49 2.98 12.98
C PRO A 64 -21.23 1.98 13.85
N VAL A 65 -20.90 0.69 13.83
CA VAL A 65 -21.66 -0.38 14.47
C VAL A 65 -20.88 -1.15 15.54
N ILE A 66 -19.55 -1.02 15.55
CA ILE A 66 -18.69 -1.70 16.52
C ILE A 66 -18.70 -0.98 17.87
N ASN A 67 -18.54 -1.73 18.97
CA ASN A 67 -18.29 -1.12 20.28
C ASN A 67 -16.98 -0.31 20.24
N GLN A 68 -17.06 0.98 20.58
CA GLN A 68 -15.94 1.92 20.41
C GLN A 68 -14.75 1.59 21.32
N ASP A 69 -15.00 1.14 22.56
CA ASP A 69 -13.90 0.81 23.50
C ASP A 69 -13.07 -0.38 22.95
N LEU A 70 -13.75 -1.41 22.44
CA LEU A 70 -13.09 -2.55 21.81
C LEU A 70 -12.40 -2.14 20.50
N ALA A 71 -13.05 -1.29 19.71
CA ALA A 71 -12.54 -0.86 18.41
C ALA A 71 -11.21 -0.08 18.51
N GLN A 72 -11.04 0.75 19.55
CA GLN A 72 -9.81 1.51 19.79
C GLN A 72 -8.58 0.60 19.95
N ASP A 73 -8.76 -0.59 20.51
CA ASP A 73 -7.66 -1.53 20.72
C ASP A 73 -7.29 -2.29 19.43
N ILE A 74 -8.28 -2.65 18.61
CA ILE A 74 -8.11 -3.61 17.51
C ILE A 74 -8.10 -2.99 16.10
N MET A 75 -8.76 -1.83 15.90
CA MET A 75 -8.88 -1.21 14.58
C MET A 75 -7.76 -0.19 14.30
N VAL A 76 -7.24 -0.24 13.09
CA VAL A 76 -6.10 0.60 12.66
C VAL A 76 -6.43 2.08 12.65
N ILE A 77 -7.67 2.46 12.30
CA ILE A 77 -8.12 3.84 12.18
C ILE A 77 -7.90 4.66 13.47
N TYR A 78 -8.04 4.02 14.65
CA TYR A 78 -7.85 4.66 15.95
C TYR A 78 -6.38 4.84 16.36
N LYS A 79 -5.46 4.41 15.50
CA LYS A 79 -4.00 4.61 15.67
C LYS A 79 -3.45 5.71 14.76
N SER A 80 -4.33 6.36 14.01
CA SER A 80 -3.93 7.48 13.14
C SER A 80 -3.51 8.71 13.96
N PRO A 81 -2.58 9.54 13.44
CA PRO A 81 -2.10 10.73 14.15
C PRO A 81 -3.21 11.68 14.59
N GLU A 82 -4.19 11.94 13.72
CA GLU A 82 -5.32 12.83 14.02
C GLU A 82 -6.25 12.26 15.09
N TYR A 83 -6.41 10.95 15.15
CA TYR A 83 -7.20 10.34 16.21
C TYR A 83 -6.46 10.43 17.55
N LEU A 84 -5.18 10.07 17.59
CA LEU A 84 -4.38 10.11 18.81
C LEU A 84 -4.23 11.54 19.38
N GLN A 85 -4.15 12.55 18.50
CA GLN A 85 -3.98 13.94 18.91
C GLN A 85 -5.29 14.65 19.23
N GLN A 86 -6.37 14.35 18.50
CA GLN A 86 -7.60 15.14 18.51
C GLN A 86 -8.86 14.29 18.72
N GLY A 87 -8.75 12.97 18.80
CA GLY A 87 -9.90 12.05 18.88
C GLY A 87 -10.81 12.05 17.64
N ARG A 88 -10.28 12.47 16.48
CA ARG A 88 -11.08 12.67 15.27
C ARG A 88 -10.65 11.73 14.16
N ILE A 89 -11.64 11.18 13.45
CA ILE A 89 -11.49 10.44 12.20
C ILE A 89 -11.87 11.38 11.05
N THR A 90 -11.12 11.36 9.98
CA THR A 90 -11.36 12.17 8.77
C THR A 90 -11.46 11.27 7.53
N LYS A 91 -11.88 11.84 6.40
CA LYS A 91 -11.86 11.12 5.11
C LYS A 91 -10.45 10.69 4.67
N LYS A 92 -9.40 11.32 5.21
CA LYS A 92 -8.00 10.97 4.95
C LYS A 92 -7.44 9.90 5.90
N THR A 93 -8.22 9.44 6.87
CA THR A 93 -7.74 8.42 7.83
C THR A 93 -7.58 7.04 7.17
N ASP A 94 -8.49 6.63 6.29
CA ASP A 94 -8.31 5.40 5.50
C ASP A 94 -7.11 5.51 4.54
N VAL A 95 -6.77 6.72 4.07
CA VAL A 95 -5.57 6.96 3.26
C VAL A 95 -4.30 6.71 4.08
N TRP A 96 -4.30 7.15 5.35
CA TRP A 96 -3.21 6.83 6.26
C TRP A 96 -3.07 5.31 6.46
N CYS A 97 -4.18 4.59 6.66
CA CYS A 97 -4.16 3.14 6.76
C CYS A 97 -3.62 2.48 5.48
N LEU A 98 -4.01 2.98 4.29
CA LEU A 98 -3.49 2.52 3.01
C LEU A 98 -1.96 2.72 2.93
N GLY A 99 -1.47 3.88 3.34
CA GLY A 99 -0.03 4.15 3.36
C GLY A 99 0.74 3.19 4.27
N ILE A 100 0.25 2.93 5.50
CA ILE A 100 0.85 1.95 6.40
C ILE A 100 0.87 0.54 5.80
N LEU A 101 -0.21 0.12 5.14
CA LEU A 101 -0.28 -1.18 4.47
C LEU A 101 0.69 -1.27 3.29
N ILE A 102 0.86 -0.21 2.50
CA ILE A 102 1.87 -0.19 1.42
C ILE A 102 3.28 -0.30 2.00
N LEU A 103 3.58 0.41 3.10
CA LEU A 103 4.88 0.28 3.79
C LEU A 103 5.11 -1.16 4.28
N GLU A 104 4.09 -1.81 4.87
CA GLU A 104 4.16 -3.22 5.26
C GLU A 104 4.49 -4.12 4.08
N ILE A 105 3.80 -3.94 2.94
CA ILE A 105 4.00 -4.73 1.72
C ILE A 105 5.41 -4.52 1.13
N LEU A 106 5.91 -3.29 1.12
CA LEU A 106 7.23 -2.98 0.56
C LEU A 106 8.39 -3.44 1.44
N THR A 107 8.21 -3.41 2.76
CA THR A 107 9.28 -3.70 3.70
C THR A 107 9.29 -5.13 4.23
N GLY A 108 8.18 -5.86 4.07
CA GLY A 108 7.99 -7.16 4.73
C GLY A 108 7.91 -7.08 6.26
N LYS A 109 7.79 -5.88 6.85
CA LYS A 109 7.81 -5.66 8.29
C LYS A 109 6.43 -5.32 8.82
N PHE A 110 6.00 -6.07 9.85
CA PHE A 110 4.72 -5.80 10.51
C PHE A 110 4.77 -4.49 11.31
N PRO A 111 3.82 -3.56 11.11
CA PRO A 111 3.77 -2.30 11.85
C PRO A 111 3.75 -2.48 13.37
N ALA A 112 3.12 -3.53 13.87
CA ALA A 112 3.07 -3.84 15.30
C ALA A 112 4.45 -4.09 15.93
N ASN A 113 5.43 -4.53 15.17
CA ASN A 113 6.78 -4.78 15.67
C ASN A 113 7.54 -3.47 16.01
N PHE A 114 7.08 -2.34 15.49
CA PHE A 114 7.65 -1.03 15.78
C PHE A 114 7.02 -0.36 17.01
N LEU A 115 5.93 -0.90 17.53
CA LEU A 115 5.25 -0.43 18.73
C LEU A 115 5.84 -1.05 20.02
N GLN A 116 7.13 -1.35 20.08
CA GLN A 116 7.73 -1.95 21.26
C GLN A 116 7.62 -1.01 22.47
N LYS A 117 6.86 -1.45 23.45
CA LYS A 117 6.69 -0.85 24.77
C LYS A 117 8.06 -0.71 25.46
N GLY A 118 8.45 0.52 25.80
CA GLY A 118 9.32 0.66 26.94
C GLY A 118 10.62 1.43 26.81
N LYS A 119 10.70 2.47 25.98
CA LYS A 119 11.68 3.58 26.12
C LYS A 119 11.29 4.76 25.24
N GLY A 120 10.36 5.61 25.67
CA GLY A 120 10.29 7.03 25.30
C GLY A 120 10.32 7.49 23.82
N SER A 121 10.34 6.56 22.86
CA SER A 121 10.38 6.86 21.44
C SER A 121 9.47 5.83 20.74
N GLU A 122 8.26 6.24 20.42
CA GLU A 122 7.36 5.47 19.54
C GLU A 122 7.91 5.53 18.12
N VAL A 123 8.84 4.64 17.81
CA VAL A 123 9.32 4.48 16.42
C VAL A 123 8.23 3.73 15.65
N SER A 124 7.47 4.43 14.81
CA SER A 124 6.54 3.80 13.89
C SER A 124 7.27 3.26 12.67
N LEU A 125 6.63 2.32 11.91
CA LEU A 125 7.17 1.85 10.64
C LEU A 125 7.47 3.02 9.69
N ALA A 126 6.57 4.01 9.64
CA ALA A 126 6.77 5.20 8.82
C ALA A 126 7.98 6.04 9.28
N SER A 127 8.10 6.30 10.60
CA SER A 127 9.25 7.07 11.11
C SER A 127 10.58 6.34 10.92
N TRP A 128 10.58 5.01 10.97
CA TRP A 128 11.77 4.24 10.63
C TRP A 128 12.13 4.42 9.15
N VAL A 129 11.18 4.29 8.21
CA VAL A 129 11.44 4.52 6.79
C VAL A 129 11.95 5.94 6.53
N TYR A 130 11.38 6.96 7.17
CA TYR A 130 11.85 8.35 7.07
C TYR A 130 13.31 8.52 7.56
N SER A 131 13.77 7.68 8.48
CA SER A 131 15.15 7.76 9.00
C SER A 131 16.19 7.19 8.04
N VAL A 132 15.79 6.44 7.03
CA VAL A 132 16.68 5.84 6.03
C VAL A 132 16.78 6.75 4.81
N VAL A 133 18.01 7.10 4.41
CA VAL A 133 18.22 7.95 3.24
C VAL A 133 17.80 7.23 1.95
N PRO A 134 17.26 7.95 0.95
CA PRO A 134 16.72 7.33 -0.27
C PRO A 134 17.69 6.41 -1.02
N GLU A 135 18.98 6.72 -0.98
CA GLU A 135 20.04 5.95 -1.63
C GLU A 135 20.23 4.55 -1.02
N GLN A 136 19.75 4.35 0.21
CA GLN A 136 19.85 3.07 0.93
C GLN A 136 18.54 2.27 0.93
N TRP A 137 17.45 2.79 0.35
CA TRP A 137 16.14 2.12 0.40
C TRP A 137 16.17 0.70 -0.16
N THR A 138 16.88 0.46 -1.25
CA THR A 138 16.96 -0.87 -1.87
C THR A 138 17.53 -1.92 -0.93
N ASN A 139 18.55 -1.57 -0.15
CA ASN A 139 19.23 -2.51 0.75
C ASN A 139 18.59 -2.60 2.13
N ASP A 140 18.12 -1.46 2.68
CA ASP A 140 17.78 -1.35 4.10
C ASP A 140 16.25 -1.35 4.32
N VAL A 141 15.47 -0.89 3.34
CA VAL A 141 14.02 -0.72 3.46
C VAL A 141 13.25 -1.81 2.75
N PHE A 142 13.59 -2.11 1.49
CA PHE A 142 12.81 -3.06 0.72
C PHE A 142 13.04 -4.51 1.17
N ASP A 143 11.94 -5.26 1.18
CA ASP A 143 11.98 -6.70 1.43
C ASP A 143 12.77 -7.41 0.32
N GLN A 144 13.81 -8.12 0.69
CA GLN A 144 14.68 -8.83 -0.24
C GLN A 144 13.92 -9.95 -1.01
N GLU A 145 12.84 -10.46 -0.44
CA GLU A 145 11.99 -11.46 -1.11
C GLU A 145 11.22 -10.90 -2.33
N MET A 146 11.12 -9.56 -2.47
CA MET A 146 10.53 -8.96 -3.67
C MET A 146 11.35 -9.19 -4.93
N GLY A 147 12.63 -9.57 -4.82
CA GLY A 147 13.50 -9.74 -5.98
C GLY A 147 13.74 -8.42 -6.73
N ALA A 148 14.05 -7.35 -6.00
CA ALA A 148 14.35 -6.06 -6.58
C ALA A 148 15.43 -6.19 -7.67
N THR A 149 15.15 -5.70 -8.87
CA THR A 149 16.08 -5.62 -9.98
C THR A 149 16.37 -4.17 -10.29
N MET A 150 17.52 -3.87 -10.92
CA MET A 150 17.84 -2.50 -11.35
C MET A 150 16.73 -1.86 -12.20
N ASN A 151 15.92 -2.68 -12.89
CA ASN A 151 14.82 -2.21 -13.73
C ASN A 151 13.51 -1.96 -12.98
N SER A 152 13.43 -2.26 -11.67
CA SER A 152 12.23 -2.05 -10.87
C SER A 152 12.43 -1.13 -9.67
N GLU A 153 13.68 -0.83 -9.32
CA GLU A 153 14.02 -0.04 -8.12
C GLU A 153 13.44 1.37 -8.16
N GLY A 154 13.45 2.01 -9.32
CA GLY A 154 12.86 3.34 -9.51
C GLY A 154 11.35 3.35 -9.25
N GLU A 155 10.62 2.36 -9.77
CA GLU A 155 9.17 2.23 -9.57
C GLU A 155 8.83 1.86 -8.11
N MET A 156 9.62 1.00 -7.48
CA MET A 156 9.49 0.67 -6.04
C MET A 156 9.71 1.93 -5.18
N GLY A 157 10.74 2.73 -5.50
CA GLY A 157 11.00 4.00 -4.83
C GLY A 157 9.87 5.03 -5.01
N LYS A 158 9.24 5.08 -6.18
CA LYS A 158 8.05 5.92 -6.42
C LYS A 158 6.89 5.47 -5.53
N LEU A 159 6.60 4.16 -5.45
CA LEU A 159 5.54 3.62 -4.60
C LEU A 159 5.81 3.90 -3.11
N LEU A 160 7.07 3.79 -2.67
CA LEU A 160 7.47 4.14 -1.30
C LEU A 160 7.18 5.61 -1.00
N LYS A 161 7.52 6.53 -1.91
CA LYS A 161 7.20 7.97 -1.76
C LYS A 161 5.70 8.22 -1.68
N ILE A 162 4.90 7.51 -2.48
CA ILE A 162 3.43 7.59 -2.40
C ILE A 162 2.96 7.16 -1.01
N ALA A 163 3.46 6.02 -0.50
CA ALA A 163 3.11 5.56 0.84
C ALA A 163 3.47 6.59 1.92
N LEU A 164 4.64 7.24 1.83
CA LEU A 164 5.06 8.27 2.76
C LEU A 164 4.13 9.51 2.71
N ASN A 165 3.66 9.94 1.54
CA ASN A 165 2.65 11.01 1.43
C ASN A 165 1.29 10.59 2.01
N CYS A 166 0.92 9.32 1.92
CA CYS A 166 -0.29 8.80 2.53
C CYS A 166 -0.22 8.76 4.06
N VAL A 167 0.97 8.51 4.65
CA VAL A 167 1.15 8.45 6.11
C VAL A 167 1.56 9.80 6.73
N GLU A 168 1.54 10.89 5.95
CA GLU A 168 1.80 12.24 6.46
C GLU A 168 0.97 12.53 7.73
N GLY A 169 1.65 12.96 8.79
CA GLY A 169 1.02 13.20 10.09
C GLY A 169 0.08 14.40 10.10
N ASP A 170 0.42 15.43 9.31
CA ASP A 170 -0.43 16.59 9.09
C ASP A 170 -1.53 16.26 8.08
N VAL A 171 -2.78 16.16 8.53
CA VAL A 171 -3.94 15.79 7.71
C VAL A 171 -4.13 16.74 6.52
N ASP A 172 -3.79 18.03 6.68
CA ASP A 172 -3.95 19.01 5.61
C ASP A 172 -2.95 18.78 4.48
N LYS A 173 -1.76 18.29 4.79
CA LYS A 173 -0.71 17.96 3.83
C LYS A 173 -0.82 16.54 3.27
N ARG A 174 -1.46 15.65 4.02
CA ARG A 174 -1.69 14.27 3.56
C ARG A 174 -2.52 14.28 2.28
N TRP A 175 -2.13 13.48 1.31
CA TRP A 175 -2.89 13.28 0.08
C TRP A 175 -4.33 12.82 0.37
N ASP A 176 -5.25 13.14 -0.52
CA ASP A 176 -6.57 12.54 -0.52
C ASP A 176 -6.56 11.17 -1.23
N LEU A 177 -7.67 10.44 -1.12
CA LEU A 177 -7.75 9.09 -1.69
C LEU A 177 -7.63 9.10 -3.22
N LYS A 178 -8.22 10.09 -3.89
CA LYS A 178 -8.19 10.19 -5.35
C LYS A 178 -6.76 10.36 -5.85
N GLU A 179 -6.03 11.31 -5.27
CA GLU A 179 -4.63 11.56 -5.61
C GLU A 179 -3.77 10.32 -5.35
N ALA A 180 -3.93 9.68 -4.19
CA ALA A 180 -3.19 8.46 -3.85
C ALA A 180 -3.46 7.34 -4.86
N VAL A 181 -4.73 7.08 -5.21
CA VAL A 181 -5.12 6.04 -6.17
C VAL A 181 -4.56 6.33 -7.55
N GLU A 182 -4.71 7.55 -8.07
CA GLU A 182 -4.17 7.96 -9.37
C GLU A 182 -2.67 7.69 -9.44
N LYS A 183 -1.90 8.10 -8.43
CA LYS A 183 -0.46 7.90 -8.38
C LYS A 183 -0.04 6.43 -8.24
N ILE A 184 -0.77 5.64 -7.46
CA ILE A 184 -0.53 4.20 -7.37
C ILE A 184 -0.75 3.50 -8.71
N LEU A 185 -1.78 3.88 -9.45
CA LEU A 185 -2.10 3.28 -10.75
C LEU A 185 -1.07 3.60 -11.85
N GLU A 186 -0.38 4.75 -11.74
CA GLU A 186 0.71 5.14 -12.64
C GLU A 186 1.98 4.29 -12.48
N ILE A 187 2.18 3.62 -11.32
CA ILE A 187 3.36 2.79 -11.05
C ILE A 187 3.42 1.61 -12.03
N LYS A 188 4.61 1.34 -12.57
CA LYS A 188 4.85 0.26 -13.53
C LYS A 188 5.59 -0.91 -12.88
N GLN A 189 5.59 -2.05 -13.54
CA GLN A 189 6.35 -3.21 -13.08
C GLN A 189 7.85 -3.02 -13.31
N ARG A 190 8.21 -2.27 -14.37
CA ARG A 190 9.59 -1.95 -14.75
C ARG A 190 9.71 -0.49 -15.10
N ASP A 191 10.91 0.07 -14.94
CA ASP A 191 11.20 1.49 -15.22
C ASP A 191 11.01 1.86 -16.70
N ASN A 192 11.07 0.90 -17.64
CA ASN A 192 11.03 1.11 -19.09
C ASN A 192 9.90 0.37 -19.81
N ASP A 193 8.76 0.14 -19.19
CA ASP A 193 7.61 -0.54 -19.82
C ASP A 193 6.98 0.24 -21.02
N GLN A 194 7.60 1.33 -21.49
CA GLN A 194 7.11 2.08 -22.65
C GLN A 194 7.49 1.47 -24.00
N ASP A 195 8.51 0.61 -24.05
CA ASP A 195 9.06 0.11 -25.33
C ASP A 195 8.42 -1.18 -25.84
N ASP A 196 7.70 -1.95 -25.00
CA ASP A 196 7.13 -3.24 -25.41
C ASP A 196 5.84 -3.13 -26.27
N TYR A 197 5.18 -1.95 -26.29
CA TYR A 197 4.00 -1.76 -27.14
C TYR A 197 4.35 -1.56 -28.62
N PHE A 198 5.53 -1.03 -28.94
CA PHE A 198 5.94 -0.79 -30.33
C PHE A 198 6.51 -2.04 -31.02
N THR A 199 7.12 -2.96 -30.27
CA THR A 199 7.69 -4.19 -30.84
C THR A 199 6.65 -5.22 -31.24
N SER A 200 5.48 -5.26 -30.59
CA SER A 200 4.41 -6.20 -30.94
C SER A 200 3.70 -5.83 -32.24
N TYR A 201 3.58 -4.54 -32.57
CA TYR A 201 3.00 -4.07 -33.83
C TYR A 201 3.95 -4.20 -35.03
N ALA A 202 5.27 -4.13 -34.83
CA ALA A 202 6.24 -4.29 -35.89
C ALA A 202 6.35 -5.75 -36.39
N SER A 203 6.19 -6.74 -35.50
CA SER A 203 6.24 -8.16 -35.87
C SER A 203 5.00 -8.65 -36.65
N GLU A 204 3.85 -7.99 -36.50
CA GLU A 204 2.62 -8.32 -37.27
C GLU A 204 2.59 -7.67 -38.66
N ALA A 205 3.33 -6.57 -38.86
CA ALA A 205 3.38 -5.89 -40.15
C ALA A 205 4.29 -6.64 -41.16
N ASP A 206 5.37 -7.27 -40.68
CA ASP A 206 6.31 -8.01 -41.56
C ASP A 206 5.76 -9.37 -42.02
N MET A 207 4.76 -9.95 -41.32
CA MET A 207 4.13 -11.20 -41.76
C MET A 207 3.04 -11.02 -42.84
N LYS A 208 2.61 -9.80 -43.16
CA LYS A 208 1.58 -9.51 -44.18
C LYS A 208 2.14 -9.06 -45.53
N SER A 209 3.47 -8.93 -45.69
CA SER A 209 4.07 -8.51 -46.93
C SER A 209 4.75 -9.66 -47.72
N SER A 210 4.55 -10.92 -47.32
CA SER A 210 5.12 -12.09 -48.00
C SER A 210 4.05 -13.09 -48.44
N THR A 211 3.02 -12.60 -49.16
CA THR A 211 2.11 -13.45 -49.95
C THR A 211 1.74 -12.75 -51.25
#